data_6c66e0a0de84c1377cd7c8ac52f9fdb8
#
_entry.id   6c66e0a0de84c1377cd7c8ac52f9fdb8
#
_cell.length_a   1.000
_cell.length_b   1.000
_cell.length_c   1.000
_cell.angle_alpha   90.00
_cell.angle_beta   90.00
_cell.angle_gamma   90.00
#
_symmetry.space_group_name_H-M   'P 1'
#
loop_
_entity.id
_entity.type
_entity.pdbx_description
1 polymer ?
#
loop_
_entity_poly.entity_id
_entity_poly.type
_entity_poly.pdbx_seq_one_letter_code
_entity_poly.pdbx_strand_id
1 'polypeptide(L)'
;MPNNKVIVIDDDPSVLRGLARVLKMAGFDPVVFDCAESFENQRNAGEACCLVIDVHLKGKSGLELKQALGDQFPVIFITANDSDAIMDAACELGCIAFLRKPFPAQSLIEPIMRLSAAHQRA
;
A
#
# COMPACT_ATOMS: atom_id res chain seq x y z
N MET A 1 -14.39 5.80 15.84
CA MET A 1 -14.52 5.48 14.39
C MET A 1 -13.38 4.62 13.94
N PRO A 2 -13.65 3.50 13.29
CA PRO A 2 -12.56 2.70 12.72
C PRO A 2 -11.84 3.50 11.64
N ASN A 3 -10.53 3.39 11.63
CA ASN A 3 -9.72 4.03 10.62
C ASN A 3 -9.82 3.23 9.33
N ASN A 4 -10.42 3.83 8.29
CA ASN A 4 -10.58 3.18 7.00
C ASN A 4 -9.72 3.85 5.91
N LYS A 5 -8.78 4.71 6.29
CA LYS A 5 -7.91 5.37 5.33
C LYS A 5 -6.86 4.39 4.81
N VAL A 6 -6.76 4.28 3.49
CA VAL A 6 -5.74 3.48 2.81
C VAL A 6 -4.94 4.41 1.92
N ILE A 7 -3.63 4.45 2.12
CA ILE A 7 -2.75 5.29 1.32
C ILE A 7 -2.18 4.45 0.18
N VAL A 8 -2.28 4.98 -1.04
CA VAL A 8 -1.79 4.31 -2.25
C VAL A 8 -0.70 5.16 -2.87
N ILE A 9 0.47 4.56 -3.10
CA ILE A 9 1.61 5.25 -3.69
C ILE A 9 2.06 4.50 -4.94
N ASP A 10 1.87 5.13 -6.11
CA ASP A 10 2.23 4.55 -7.41
C ASP A 10 2.41 5.71 -8.39
N ASP A 11 3.44 5.65 -9.23
CA ASP A 11 3.72 6.72 -10.17
C ASP A 11 2.86 6.67 -11.46
N ASP A 12 2.04 5.64 -11.61
CA ASP A 12 1.13 5.51 -12.76
C ASP A 12 -0.25 6.03 -12.37
N PRO A 13 -0.70 7.16 -12.99
CA PRO A 13 -2.02 7.71 -12.66
C PRO A 13 -3.17 6.76 -12.91
N SER A 14 -3.08 5.89 -13.92
CA SER A 14 -4.12 4.91 -14.21
C SER A 14 -4.27 3.91 -13.08
N VAL A 15 -3.14 3.46 -12.54
CA VAL A 15 -3.14 2.52 -11.41
C VAL A 15 -3.75 3.21 -10.18
N LEU A 16 -3.36 4.45 -9.91
CA LEU A 16 -3.90 5.19 -8.77
C LEU A 16 -5.42 5.33 -8.86
N ARG A 17 -5.93 5.69 -10.05
CA ARG A 17 -7.38 5.83 -10.23
C ARG A 17 -8.11 4.50 -10.04
N GLY A 18 -7.56 3.44 -10.62
CA GLY A 18 -8.17 2.11 -10.51
C GLY A 18 -8.21 1.60 -9.08
N LEU A 19 -7.10 1.74 -8.37
CA LEU A 19 -7.03 1.28 -6.98
C LEU A 19 -7.92 2.12 -6.06
N ALA A 20 -7.95 3.44 -6.28
CA ALA A 20 -8.83 4.31 -5.51
C ALA A 20 -10.29 3.90 -5.67
N ARG A 21 -10.68 3.58 -6.90
CA ARG A 21 -12.05 3.16 -7.20
C ARG A 21 -12.39 1.85 -6.48
N VAL A 22 -11.50 0.87 -6.57
CA VAL A 22 -11.69 -0.42 -5.90
C VAL A 22 -11.84 -0.25 -4.40
N LEU A 23 -10.98 0.57 -3.82
CA LEU A 23 -11.00 0.81 -2.37
C LEU A 23 -12.28 1.51 -1.92
N LYS A 24 -12.71 2.53 -2.68
CA LYS A 24 -13.97 3.22 -2.37
C LYS A 24 -15.16 2.29 -2.42
N MET A 25 -15.19 1.42 -3.42
CA MET A 25 -16.29 0.46 -3.55
C MET A 25 -16.33 -0.52 -2.41
N ALA A 26 -15.18 -0.77 -1.78
CA ALA A 26 -15.10 -1.67 -0.64
C ALA A 26 -15.32 -0.97 0.71
N GLY A 27 -15.57 0.34 0.70
CA GLY A 27 -15.86 1.10 1.91
C GLY A 27 -14.66 1.78 2.56
N PHE A 28 -13.52 1.80 1.86
CA PHE A 28 -12.32 2.46 2.35
C PHE A 28 -12.20 3.89 1.81
N ASP A 29 -11.35 4.68 2.47
CA ASP A 29 -11.06 6.05 2.08
C ASP A 29 -9.64 6.09 1.48
N PRO A 30 -9.50 6.05 0.15
CA PRO A 30 -8.18 6.06 -0.47
C PRO A 30 -7.59 7.47 -0.53
N VAL A 31 -6.31 7.58 -0.19
CA VAL A 31 -5.53 8.80 -0.37
C VAL A 31 -4.34 8.41 -1.24
N VAL A 32 -4.18 9.08 -2.39
CA VAL A 32 -3.20 8.67 -3.38
C VAL A 32 -2.03 9.66 -3.46
N PHE A 33 -0.85 9.12 -3.71
CA PHE A 33 0.37 9.88 -3.94
C PHE A 33 1.09 9.28 -5.14
N ASP A 34 1.77 10.12 -5.90
CA ASP A 34 2.50 9.66 -7.10
C ASP A 34 3.97 9.36 -6.84
N CYS A 35 4.46 9.63 -5.65
CA CYS A 35 5.84 9.31 -5.26
C CYS A 35 5.96 9.24 -3.73
N ALA A 36 7.06 8.64 -3.28
CA ALA A 36 7.32 8.49 -1.85
C ALA A 36 7.51 9.85 -1.17
N GLU A 37 8.18 10.76 -1.85
CA GLU A 37 8.48 12.09 -1.30
C GLU A 37 7.22 12.89 -1.01
N SER A 38 6.23 12.82 -1.90
CA SER A 38 4.95 13.51 -1.68
C SER A 38 4.24 12.97 -0.43
N PHE A 39 4.28 11.67 -0.23
CA PHE A 39 3.72 11.06 0.96
C PHE A 39 4.46 11.51 2.21
N GLU A 40 5.80 11.50 2.16
CA GLU A 40 6.61 11.88 3.31
C GLU A 40 6.40 13.34 3.71
N ASN A 41 6.19 14.21 2.72
CA ASN A 41 5.95 15.63 2.98
C ASN A 41 4.58 15.88 3.63
N GLN A 42 3.66 14.94 3.51
CA GLN A 42 2.32 15.07 4.07
C GLN A 42 2.07 14.08 5.20
N ARG A 43 3.09 13.79 5.99
CA ARG A 43 2.98 12.81 7.08
C ARG A 43 1.93 13.16 8.11
N ASN A 44 1.48 14.41 8.16
CA ASN A 44 0.37 14.80 9.03
C ASN A 44 -0.93 14.15 8.63
N ALA A 45 -0.98 13.53 7.46
CA ALA A 45 -2.15 12.78 7.07
C ALA A 45 -2.40 11.63 8.05
N GLY A 46 -1.44 11.41 8.93
CA GLY A 46 -1.63 10.72 10.19
C GLY A 46 -1.88 9.25 10.04
N GLU A 47 -3.05 8.88 10.40
CA GLU A 47 -3.35 7.48 10.62
C GLU A 47 -3.91 6.84 9.36
N ALA A 48 -3.21 5.84 8.85
CA ALA A 48 -3.74 4.99 7.80
C ALA A 48 -3.81 3.57 8.34
N CYS A 49 -4.82 2.81 7.96
CA CYS A 49 -4.89 1.42 8.36
C CYS A 49 -3.92 0.57 7.53
N CYS A 50 -3.54 1.03 6.34
CA CYS A 50 -2.66 0.28 5.45
C CYS A 50 -2.08 1.19 4.38
N LEU A 51 -0.85 0.86 3.94
CA LEU A 51 -0.23 1.49 2.79
C LEU A 51 -0.12 0.46 1.65
N VAL A 52 -0.47 0.90 0.45
CA VAL A 52 -0.29 0.11 -0.78
C VAL A 52 0.79 0.82 -1.59
N ILE A 53 1.93 0.20 -1.76
CA ILE A 53 3.12 0.84 -2.31
C ILE A 53 3.65 0.07 -3.51
N ASP A 54 3.82 0.77 -4.65
CA ASP A 54 4.53 0.21 -5.80
C ASP A 54 6.01 0.11 -5.47
N VAL A 55 6.58 -1.07 -5.69
CA VAL A 55 8.01 -1.29 -5.46
C VAL A 55 8.87 -0.38 -6.32
N HIS A 56 8.44 -0.14 -7.57
CA HIS A 56 9.24 0.59 -8.56
C HIS A 56 8.78 2.05 -8.73
N LEU A 57 8.94 2.83 -7.69
CA LEU A 57 8.68 4.26 -7.76
C LEU A 57 9.89 5.00 -8.31
N LYS A 58 9.66 6.10 -9.01
CA LYS A 58 10.73 7.00 -9.42
C LYS A 58 11.24 7.73 -8.17
N GLY A 59 12.56 7.96 -8.13
CA GLY A 59 13.17 8.53 -6.94
C GLY A 59 13.33 7.48 -5.87
N LYS A 60 12.85 7.77 -4.66
CA LYS A 60 12.87 6.79 -3.58
C LYS A 60 11.96 5.62 -3.92
N SER A 61 12.50 4.41 -3.90
CA SER A 61 11.73 3.21 -4.22
C SER A 61 10.75 2.85 -3.11
N GLY A 62 9.79 1.97 -3.45
CA GLY A 62 8.85 1.47 -2.46
C GLY A 62 9.53 0.70 -1.34
N LEU A 63 10.58 -0.05 -1.64
CA LEU A 63 11.34 -0.79 -0.64
C LEU A 63 12.09 0.17 0.29
N GLU A 64 12.69 1.22 -0.26
CA GLU A 64 13.37 2.24 0.53
C GLU A 64 12.39 2.97 1.44
N LEU A 65 11.21 3.27 0.95
CA LEU A 65 10.17 3.92 1.74
C LEU A 65 9.76 3.04 2.93
N LYS A 66 9.53 1.76 2.69
CA LYS A 66 9.18 0.82 3.76
C LYS A 66 10.30 0.75 4.79
N GLN A 67 11.54 0.70 4.35
CA GLN A 67 12.68 0.66 5.24
C GLN A 67 12.72 1.90 6.14
N ALA A 68 12.44 3.07 5.59
CA ALA A 68 12.40 4.32 6.36
C ALA A 68 11.24 4.36 7.34
N LEU A 69 10.09 3.77 6.98
CA LEU A 69 8.91 3.77 7.84
C LEU A 69 8.97 2.73 8.95
N GLY A 70 9.75 1.68 8.76
CA GLY A 70 9.81 0.59 9.72
C GLY A 70 8.45 -0.09 9.85
N ASP A 71 8.01 -0.31 11.08
CA ASP A 71 6.76 -1.03 11.36
C ASP A 71 5.59 -0.10 11.69
N GLN A 72 5.67 1.16 11.31
CA GLN A 72 4.61 2.13 11.60
C GLN A 72 3.27 1.77 10.96
N PHE A 73 3.32 1.18 9.78
CA PHE A 73 2.10 0.88 9.02
C PHE A 73 2.17 -0.53 8.44
N PRO A 74 1.04 -1.25 8.38
CA PRO A 74 0.96 -2.45 7.53
C PRO A 74 1.14 -2.04 6.07
N VAL A 75 1.93 -2.80 5.32
CA VAL A 75 2.27 -2.46 3.94
C VAL A 75 1.91 -3.61 3.01
N ILE A 76 1.25 -3.29 1.90
CA ILE A 76 1.06 -4.18 0.77
C ILE A 76 1.91 -3.65 -0.37
N PHE A 77 2.82 -4.47 -0.89
CA PHE A 77 3.60 -4.09 -2.07
C PHE A 77 2.90 -4.54 -3.33
N ILE A 78 2.94 -3.69 -4.36
CA ILE A 78 2.46 -4.03 -5.69
C ILE A 78 3.61 -3.82 -6.68
N THR A 79 3.65 -4.64 -7.73
CA THR A 79 4.72 -4.55 -8.72
C THR A 79 4.29 -5.15 -10.04
N ALA A 80 4.84 -4.61 -11.14
CA ALA A 80 4.72 -5.22 -12.46
C ALA A 80 5.85 -6.22 -12.74
N ASN A 81 6.82 -6.31 -11.83
CA ASN A 81 8.02 -7.14 -12.00
C ASN A 81 7.85 -8.49 -11.33
N ASP A 82 8.31 -9.55 -11.98
CA ASP A 82 8.23 -10.92 -11.48
C ASP A 82 9.51 -11.39 -10.78
N SER A 83 10.43 -10.48 -10.47
CA SER A 83 11.70 -10.86 -9.87
C SER A 83 11.53 -11.48 -8.48
N ASP A 84 12.05 -12.68 -8.29
CA ASP A 84 12.03 -13.34 -6.98
C ASP A 84 12.90 -12.58 -5.97
N ALA A 85 13.97 -11.96 -6.45
CA ALA A 85 14.84 -11.17 -5.58
C ALA A 85 14.09 -9.99 -4.95
N ILE A 86 13.24 -9.33 -5.74
CA ILE A 86 12.44 -8.21 -5.25
C ILE A 86 11.39 -8.71 -4.25
N MET A 87 10.76 -9.84 -4.54
CA MET A 87 9.79 -10.42 -3.62
C MET A 87 10.45 -10.80 -2.30
N ASP A 88 11.63 -11.41 -2.35
CA ASP A 88 12.37 -11.79 -1.15
C ASP A 88 12.74 -10.57 -0.32
N ALA A 89 13.21 -9.50 -0.96
CA ALA A 89 13.56 -8.26 -0.28
C ALA A 89 12.33 -7.63 0.39
N ALA A 90 11.20 -7.63 -0.30
CA ALA A 90 9.95 -7.10 0.25
C ALA A 90 9.48 -7.91 1.46
N CYS A 91 9.58 -9.23 1.38
CA CYS A 91 9.20 -10.10 2.48
C CYS A 91 10.09 -9.90 3.70
N GLU A 92 11.38 -9.70 3.49
CA GLU A 92 12.32 -9.44 4.58
C GLU A 92 12.02 -8.14 5.31
N LEU A 93 11.50 -7.14 4.59
CA LEU A 93 11.10 -5.88 5.20
C LEU A 93 9.80 -5.97 5.98
N GLY A 94 9.06 -7.06 5.81
CA GLY A 94 7.83 -7.30 6.56
C GLY A 94 6.60 -6.67 5.96
N CYS A 95 6.11 -7.21 4.83
CA CYS A 95 4.84 -6.77 4.24
C CYS A 95 3.74 -7.78 4.58
N ILE A 96 2.49 -7.34 4.55
CA ILE A 96 1.36 -8.21 4.78
C ILE A 96 0.91 -8.93 3.51
N ALA A 97 1.26 -8.38 2.34
CA ALA A 97 0.98 -9.00 1.06
C ALA A 97 1.88 -8.43 -0.01
N PHE A 98 2.14 -9.22 -1.04
CA PHE A 98 2.92 -8.82 -2.20
C PHE A 98 2.12 -9.22 -3.44
N LEU A 99 1.69 -8.23 -4.23
CA LEU A 99 0.81 -8.46 -5.36
C LEU A 99 1.49 -8.10 -6.68
N ARG A 100 1.38 -8.98 -7.66
CA ARG A 100 1.90 -8.74 -9.01
C ARG A 100 0.78 -8.23 -9.90
N LYS A 101 1.04 -7.12 -10.59
CA LYS A 101 0.08 -6.54 -11.55
C LYS A 101 0.03 -7.39 -12.82
N PRO A 102 -1.14 -7.62 -13.40
CA PRO A 102 -2.46 -7.30 -12.87
C PRO A 102 -2.90 -8.32 -11.82
N PHE A 103 -3.68 -7.88 -10.85
CA PHE A 103 -4.23 -8.76 -9.82
C PHE A 103 -5.72 -8.51 -9.66
N PRO A 104 -6.49 -9.51 -9.21
CA PRO A 104 -7.91 -9.31 -8.92
C PRO A 104 -8.09 -8.33 -7.76
N ALA A 105 -9.14 -7.52 -7.81
CA ALA A 105 -9.44 -6.57 -6.73
C ALA A 105 -9.49 -7.27 -5.37
N GLN A 106 -10.02 -8.48 -5.32
CA GLN A 106 -10.14 -9.25 -4.09
C GLN A 106 -8.78 -9.50 -3.43
N SER A 107 -7.73 -9.70 -4.21
CA SER A 107 -6.38 -9.92 -3.68
C SER A 107 -5.87 -8.73 -2.89
N LEU A 108 -6.32 -7.52 -3.23
CA LEU A 108 -5.98 -6.32 -2.48
C LEU A 108 -6.91 -6.13 -1.28
N ILE A 109 -8.19 -6.27 -1.50
CA ILE A 109 -9.20 -5.96 -0.48
C ILE A 109 -9.13 -6.92 0.71
N GLU A 110 -8.92 -8.20 0.46
CA GLU A 110 -8.94 -9.22 1.52
C GLU A 110 -7.93 -8.96 2.63
N PRO A 111 -6.64 -8.73 2.34
CA PRO A 111 -5.68 -8.44 3.40
C PRO A 111 -6.03 -7.20 4.21
N ILE A 112 -6.56 -6.17 3.54
CA ILE A 112 -6.94 -4.94 4.22
C ILE A 112 -8.14 -5.19 5.15
N MET A 113 -9.11 -5.97 4.71
CA MET A 113 -10.26 -6.29 5.53
C MET A 113 -9.88 -7.12 6.77
N ARG A 114 -8.89 -7.99 6.63
CA ARG A 114 -8.38 -8.74 7.79
C ARG A 114 -7.77 -7.83 8.83
N LEU A 115 -7.05 -6.80 8.41
CA LEU A 115 -6.50 -5.80 9.32
C LEU A 115 -7.61 -5.07 10.06
N SER A 116 -8.63 -4.65 9.32
CA SER A 116 -9.76 -3.93 9.88
C SER A 116 -10.50 -4.78 10.90
N ALA A 117 -10.74 -6.06 10.59
CA ALA A 117 -11.40 -6.99 11.50
C ALA A 117 -10.57 -7.22 12.76
N ALA A 118 -9.27 -7.38 12.63
CA ALA A 118 -8.37 -7.55 13.76
C ALA A 118 -8.38 -6.32 14.66
N HIS A 119 -8.42 -5.15 14.06
CA HIS A 119 -8.45 -3.89 14.80
C HIS A 119 -9.76 -3.72 15.59
N GLN A 120 -10.86 -4.18 15.01
CA GLN A 120 -12.16 -4.09 15.66
C GLN A 120 -12.31 -5.03 16.86
N ARG A 121 -11.50 -6.06 16.89
CA ARG A 121 -11.53 -7.05 17.98
C ARG A 121 -10.69 -6.64 19.19
N ALA A 122 -9.82 -5.67 19.01
CA ALA A 122 -8.92 -5.25 20.08
C ALA A 122 -9.59 -4.35 21.16
#